data_7d2e3e0be5669615654c71f54f325252
#
_entry.id   7d2e3e0be5669615654c71f54f325252
#
_cell.length_a   1.000
_cell.length_b   1.000
_cell.length_c   1.000
_cell.angle_alpha   90.00
_cell.angle_beta   90.00
_cell.angle_gamma   90.00
#
_symmetry.space_group_name_H-M   'P 1'
#
loop_
_entity.id
_entity.type
_entity.pdbx_description
1 polymer ?
#
loop_
_entity_poly.entity_id
_entity_poly.type
_entity_poly.pdbx_seq_one_letter_code
_entity_poly.pdbx_strand_id
1 'polypeptide(L)'
;MIKLVALVRRRADLTEAAFADHWLRVHAPLAAAIPGMRGYRINIAGDAGAMLAAGFDGSAEIWFDDRLAMEAGLASPQAQVAGDDVANFAQPVRFLVCDEHVILPRKAPA
;
A
#
# COMPACT_ATOMS: atom_id res chain seq x y z
N MET A 1 -0.69 0.49 17.63
CA MET A 1 -1.13 1.11 16.36
C MET A 1 -1.54 0.01 15.39
N ILE A 2 -2.63 0.19 14.68
CA ILE A 2 -3.08 -0.73 13.64
C ILE A 2 -2.31 -0.47 12.35
N LYS A 3 -1.97 -1.53 11.66
CA LYS A 3 -1.30 -1.49 10.37
C LYS A 3 -2.11 -2.26 9.33
N LEU A 4 -2.43 -1.60 8.25
CA LEU A 4 -3.04 -2.24 7.09
C LEU A 4 -1.93 -2.55 6.07
N VAL A 5 -1.80 -3.81 5.68
CA VAL A 5 -0.83 -4.23 4.66
C VAL A 5 -1.59 -4.62 3.39
N ALA A 6 -1.23 -4.00 2.28
CA ALA A 6 -1.78 -4.32 0.96
C ALA A 6 -0.75 -5.10 0.17
N LEU A 7 -1.16 -6.25 -0.39
CA LEU A 7 -0.34 -7.05 -1.28
C LEU A 7 -0.81 -6.82 -2.71
N VAL A 8 0.09 -6.35 -3.57
CA VAL A 8 -0.26 -5.78 -4.87
C VAL A 8 0.39 -6.54 -6.01
N ARG A 9 -0.42 -6.91 -7.00
CA ARG A 9 0.03 -7.47 -8.27
C ARG A 9 -0.20 -6.45 -9.38
N ARG A 10 0.81 -6.27 -10.22
CA ARG A 10 0.75 -5.41 -11.39
C ARG A 10 -0.37 -5.87 -12.33
N ARG A 11 -1.10 -4.93 -12.90
CA ARG A 11 -2.02 -5.21 -14.00
C ARG A 11 -1.22 -5.80 -15.17
N ALA A 12 -1.69 -6.92 -15.71
CA ALA A 12 -0.92 -7.75 -16.64
C ALA A 12 -0.48 -7.04 -17.92
N ASP A 13 -1.25 -6.04 -18.36
CA ASP A 13 -0.98 -5.27 -19.59
C ASP A 13 -0.07 -4.05 -19.38
N LEU A 14 0.35 -3.77 -18.13
CA LEU A 14 1.29 -2.68 -17.84
C LEU A 14 2.71 -3.22 -17.72
N THR A 15 3.67 -2.41 -18.16
CA THR A 15 5.08 -2.66 -17.84
C THR A 15 5.34 -2.38 -16.36
N GLU A 16 6.44 -2.89 -15.83
CA GLU A 16 6.85 -2.59 -14.45
C GLU A 16 7.03 -1.09 -14.23
N ALA A 17 7.61 -0.39 -15.21
CA ALA A 17 7.79 1.06 -15.13
C ALA A 17 6.47 1.82 -15.12
N ALA A 18 5.53 1.46 -15.97
CA ALA A 18 4.20 2.09 -16.02
C ALA A 18 3.41 1.83 -14.73
N PHE A 19 3.49 0.61 -14.20
CA PHE A 19 2.88 0.23 -12.93
C PHE A 19 3.44 1.07 -11.77
N ALA A 20 4.75 1.15 -11.65
CA ALA A 20 5.41 1.93 -10.60
C ALA A 20 5.08 3.42 -10.71
N ASP A 21 5.09 3.97 -11.92
CA ASP A 21 4.78 5.37 -12.18
C ASP A 21 3.34 5.71 -11.74
N HIS A 22 2.37 4.90 -12.16
CA HIS A 22 0.98 5.12 -11.76
C HIS A 22 0.80 5.00 -10.25
N TRP A 23 1.37 3.97 -9.64
CA TRP A 23 1.25 3.74 -8.21
C TRP A 23 1.81 4.91 -7.40
N LEU A 24 3.01 5.36 -7.74
CA LEU A 24 3.70 6.41 -6.98
C LEU A 24 3.19 7.81 -7.27
N ARG A 25 2.83 8.12 -8.52
CA ARG A 25 2.48 9.48 -8.95
C ARG A 25 0.99 9.77 -8.97
N VAL A 26 0.16 8.77 -9.23
CA VAL A 26 -1.29 8.92 -9.34
C VAL A 26 -2.00 8.38 -8.11
N HIS A 27 -1.78 7.11 -7.80
CA HIS A 27 -2.48 6.43 -6.72
C HIS A 27 -2.05 6.91 -5.33
N ALA A 28 -0.76 7.04 -5.09
CA ALA A 28 -0.23 7.40 -3.77
C ALA A 28 -0.79 8.72 -3.24
N PRO A 29 -0.88 9.81 -4.03
CA PRO A 29 -1.51 11.05 -3.56
C PRO A 29 -2.99 10.87 -3.20
N LEU A 30 -3.73 10.06 -3.95
CA LEU A 30 -5.14 9.77 -3.66
C LEU A 30 -5.29 9.03 -2.33
N ALA A 31 -4.49 7.99 -2.13
CA ALA A 31 -4.52 7.20 -0.90
C ALA A 31 -4.03 8.00 0.31
N ALA A 32 -3.03 8.85 0.13
CA ALA A 32 -2.49 9.70 1.20
C ALA A 32 -3.51 10.73 1.72
N ALA A 33 -4.57 11.01 0.96
CA ALA A 33 -5.64 11.90 1.39
C ALA A 33 -6.66 11.24 2.33
N ILE A 34 -6.57 9.92 2.55
CA ILE A 34 -7.46 9.20 3.47
C ILE A 34 -7.27 9.74 4.89
N PRO A 35 -8.35 10.19 5.57
CA PRO A 35 -8.22 10.79 6.89
C PRO A 35 -7.80 9.77 7.96
N GLY A 36 -7.07 10.24 8.95
CA GLY A 36 -6.62 9.43 10.09
C GLY A 36 -5.37 8.61 9.84
N MET A 37 -4.82 8.65 8.65
CA MET A 37 -3.60 7.93 8.31
C MET A 37 -2.38 8.54 9.03
N ARG A 38 -1.62 7.72 9.74
CA ARG A 38 -0.44 8.12 10.52
C ARG A 38 0.88 7.84 9.82
N GLY A 39 0.85 6.99 8.84
CA GLY A 39 2.02 6.66 8.04
C GLY A 39 1.60 5.89 6.81
N TYR A 40 2.41 5.99 5.77
CA TYR A 40 2.15 5.31 4.50
C TYR A 40 3.47 4.99 3.82
N ARG A 41 3.66 3.73 3.44
CA ARG A 41 4.85 3.26 2.74
C ARG A 41 4.43 2.40 1.57
N ILE A 42 5.11 2.56 0.45
CA ILE A 42 4.97 1.71 -0.72
C ILE A 42 6.31 0.99 -0.93
N ASN A 43 6.24 -0.31 -1.11
CA ASN A 43 7.40 -1.15 -1.38
C ASN A 43 7.21 -1.79 -2.75
N ILE A 44 8.09 -1.51 -3.69
CA ILE A 44 8.03 -2.05 -5.04
C ILE A 44 9.14 -3.08 -5.19
N ALA A 45 8.77 -4.30 -5.60
CA ALA A 45 9.73 -5.36 -5.81
C ALA A 45 10.62 -5.02 -7.01
N GLY A 46 11.94 -5.11 -6.80
CA GLY A 46 12.91 -5.02 -7.88
C GLY A 46 13.24 -6.40 -8.44
N ASP A 47 14.24 -6.46 -9.32
CA ASP A 47 14.65 -7.71 -9.97
C ASP A 47 14.98 -8.83 -8.98
N ALA A 48 15.68 -8.50 -7.89
CA ALA A 48 15.99 -9.46 -6.85
C ALA A 48 14.73 -9.93 -6.11
N GLY A 49 13.73 -9.05 -5.94
CA GLY A 49 12.47 -9.35 -5.30
C GLY A 49 11.60 -10.30 -6.13
N ALA A 50 11.68 -10.24 -7.45
CA ALA A 50 10.90 -11.08 -8.33
C ALA A 50 11.13 -12.58 -8.10
N MET A 51 12.32 -12.97 -7.64
CA MET A 51 12.65 -14.35 -7.31
C MET A 51 11.94 -14.86 -6.05
N LEU A 52 11.60 -13.97 -5.13
CA LEU A 52 11.07 -14.30 -3.81
C LEU A 52 9.63 -13.82 -3.62
N ALA A 53 9.09 -13.06 -4.55
CA ALA A 53 7.85 -12.30 -4.37
C ALA A 53 6.57 -13.14 -4.42
N ALA A 54 6.65 -14.43 -4.72
CA ALA A 54 5.48 -15.32 -4.81
C ALA A 54 4.33 -14.75 -5.67
N GLY A 55 4.67 -14.01 -6.72
CA GLY A 55 3.71 -13.45 -7.67
C GLY A 55 3.20 -12.06 -7.31
N PHE A 56 3.69 -11.43 -6.24
CA PHE A 56 3.38 -10.03 -5.92
C PHE A 56 4.47 -9.10 -6.45
N ASP A 57 4.05 -7.91 -6.88
CA ASP A 57 4.96 -6.89 -7.41
C ASP A 57 5.28 -5.80 -6.39
N GLY A 58 4.54 -5.77 -5.29
CA GLY A 58 4.82 -4.86 -4.21
C GLY A 58 3.83 -4.94 -3.07
N SER A 59 4.04 -4.09 -2.09
CA SER A 59 3.16 -3.95 -0.93
C SER A 59 3.01 -2.49 -0.53
N ALA A 60 1.92 -2.19 0.15
CA ALA A 60 1.75 -0.92 0.84
C ALA A 60 1.53 -1.19 2.32
N GLU A 61 2.01 -0.27 3.14
CA GLU A 61 1.83 -0.31 4.59
C GLU A 61 1.24 1.01 5.04
N ILE A 62 0.14 0.93 5.76
CA ILE A 62 -0.62 2.10 6.20
C ILE A 62 -0.88 1.97 7.69
N TRP A 63 -0.60 3.03 8.46
CA TRP A 63 -0.79 3.05 9.91
C TRP A 63 -1.94 3.95 10.31
N PHE A 64 -2.75 3.46 11.26
CA PHE A 64 -3.80 4.21 11.94
C PHE A 64 -3.61 4.06 13.44
N ASP A 65 -4.14 5.00 14.23
CA ASP A 65 -4.04 4.94 15.72
C ASP A 65 -4.65 3.66 16.26
N ASP A 66 -5.82 3.27 15.76
CA ASP A 66 -6.58 2.12 16.20
C ASP A 66 -7.55 1.65 15.10
N ARG A 67 -8.30 0.60 15.41
CA ARG A 67 -9.27 0.03 14.48
C ARG A 67 -10.38 1.03 14.11
N LEU A 68 -10.86 1.82 15.05
CA LEU A 68 -11.92 2.81 14.78
C LEU A 68 -11.44 3.88 13.80
N ALA A 69 -10.22 4.38 13.98
CA ALA A 69 -9.62 5.35 13.07
C ALA A 69 -9.45 4.75 11.67
N MET A 70 -9.01 3.50 11.58
CA MET A 70 -8.89 2.78 10.31
C MET A 70 -10.25 2.64 9.63
N GLU A 71 -11.27 2.15 10.34
CA GLU A 71 -12.61 1.97 9.78
C GLU A 71 -13.20 3.29 9.29
N ALA A 72 -13.05 4.37 10.05
CA ALA A 72 -13.51 5.69 9.67
C ALA A 72 -12.79 6.19 8.40
N GLY A 73 -11.47 6.04 8.34
CA GLY A 73 -10.68 6.42 7.16
C GLY A 73 -11.07 5.66 5.91
N LEU A 74 -11.22 4.33 6.02
CA LEU A 74 -11.59 3.48 4.91
C LEU A 74 -13.04 3.66 4.45
N ALA A 75 -13.90 4.23 5.28
CA ALA A 75 -15.28 4.57 4.91
C ALA A 75 -15.39 5.97 4.27
N SER A 76 -14.30 6.72 4.16
CA SER A 76 -14.31 8.10 3.66
C SER A 76 -14.48 8.16 2.14
N PRO A 77 -14.93 9.32 1.60
CA PRO A 77 -14.94 9.56 0.16
C PRO A 77 -13.55 9.44 -0.48
N GLN A 78 -12.51 9.84 0.25
CA GLN A 78 -11.13 9.74 -0.22
C GLN A 78 -10.70 8.27 -0.41
N ALA A 79 -11.11 7.38 0.49
CA ALA A 79 -10.86 5.95 0.34
C ALA A 79 -11.59 5.37 -0.87
N GLN A 80 -12.80 5.83 -1.16
CA GLN A 80 -13.54 5.43 -2.36
C GLN A 80 -12.78 5.82 -3.63
N VAL A 81 -12.29 7.06 -3.70
CA VAL A 81 -11.52 7.54 -4.85
C VAL A 81 -10.24 6.71 -5.04
N ALA A 82 -9.50 6.48 -3.97
CA ALA A 82 -8.28 5.66 -4.03
C ALA A 82 -8.59 4.21 -4.44
N GLY A 83 -9.66 3.62 -3.90
CA GLY A 83 -10.09 2.27 -4.23
C GLY A 83 -10.49 2.12 -5.70
N ASP A 84 -11.18 3.11 -6.24
CA ASP A 84 -11.58 3.12 -7.65
C ASP A 84 -10.37 3.18 -8.59
N ASP A 85 -9.28 3.82 -8.16
CA ASP A 85 -8.06 3.93 -8.97
C ASP A 85 -7.28 2.61 -9.08
N VAL A 86 -7.45 1.69 -8.14
CA VAL A 86 -6.65 0.45 -8.08
C VAL A 86 -6.69 -0.33 -9.41
N ALA A 87 -7.84 -0.47 -10.03
CA ALA A 87 -7.99 -1.22 -11.27
C ALA A 87 -7.23 -0.60 -12.45
N ASN A 88 -6.80 0.66 -12.34
CA ASN A 88 -6.02 1.33 -13.38
C ASN A 88 -4.57 0.86 -13.43
N PHE A 89 -4.05 0.24 -12.36
CA PHE A 89 -2.65 -0.20 -12.34
C PHE A 89 -2.44 -1.59 -11.75
N ALA A 90 -3.41 -2.14 -11.02
CA ALA A 90 -3.25 -3.39 -10.28
C ALA A 90 -4.42 -4.35 -10.49
N GLN A 91 -4.12 -5.63 -10.28
CA GLN A 91 -5.13 -6.66 -10.07
C GLN A 91 -5.79 -6.46 -8.70
N PRO A 92 -6.91 -7.14 -8.39
CA PRO A 92 -7.54 -7.01 -7.08
C PRO A 92 -6.54 -7.18 -5.94
N VAL A 93 -6.52 -6.22 -5.03
CA VAL A 93 -5.55 -6.15 -3.92
C VAL A 93 -6.02 -7.02 -2.77
N ARG A 94 -5.07 -7.69 -2.11
CA ARG A 94 -5.32 -8.43 -0.86
C ARG A 94 -4.81 -7.62 0.31
N PHE A 95 -5.57 -7.65 1.41
CA PHE A 95 -5.27 -6.87 2.60
C PHE A 95 -5.11 -7.76 3.83
N LEU A 96 -4.17 -7.36 4.70
CA LEU A 96 -4.02 -7.88 6.05
C LEU A 96 -4.19 -6.71 7.02
N VAL A 97 -5.06 -6.89 8.03
CA VAL A 97 -5.14 -5.96 9.15
C VAL A 97 -4.30 -6.53 10.29
N CYS A 98 -3.32 -5.78 10.73
CA CYS A 98 -2.30 -6.26 11.66
C CYS A 98 -2.19 -5.40 12.91
N ASP A 99 -1.94 -6.04 14.05
CA ASP A 99 -1.36 -5.36 15.19
C ASP A 99 0.16 -5.40 15.00
N GLU A 100 0.78 -4.25 14.85
CA GLU A 100 2.22 -4.19 14.62
C GLU A 100 3.01 -4.42 15.90
N HIS A 101 3.95 -5.35 15.84
CA HIS A 101 4.89 -5.62 16.92
C HIS A 101 6.29 -5.23 16.44
N VAL A 102 6.85 -4.16 16.99
CA VAL A 102 8.20 -3.70 16.64
C VAL A 102 9.21 -4.49 17.47
N ILE A 103 9.89 -5.42 16.84
CA ILE A 103 10.91 -6.24 17.49
C ILE A 103 12.26 -5.50 17.50
N LEU A 104 12.60 -4.88 16.39
CA LEU A 104 13.79 -4.04 16.25
C LEU A 104 13.42 -2.79 15.47
N PRO A 105 13.48 -1.61 16.10
CA PRO A 105 13.20 -0.36 15.39
C PRO A 105 14.20 -0.13 14.26
N ARG A 106 13.72 0.45 13.16
CA ARG A 106 14.59 0.84 12.07
C ARG A 106 15.57 1.91 12.56
N LYS A 107 16.87 1.67 12.33
CA LYS A 107 17.93 2.62 12.68
C LYS A 107 18.28 3.46 11.46
N ALA A 108 18.73 4.69 11.70
CA ALA A 108 19.29 5.52 10.65
C ALA A 108 20.56 4.87 10.09
N PRO A 109 20.87 5.04 8.79
CA PRO A 109 22.15 4.59 8.22
C PRO A 109 23.34 5.20 8.97
N ALA A 110 24.41 4.41 9.08
CA ALA A 110 25.65 4.87 9.74
C ALA A 110 26.35 5.94 8.91
#